data_9121f73b7ef74ddf4c6afb5c5bf8c504
#
_entry.id   9121f73b7ef74ddf4c6afb5c5bf8c504
#
_cell.length_a   1.000
_cell.length_b   1.000
_cell.length_c   1.000
_cell.angle_alpha   90.00
_cell.angle_beta   90.00
_cell.angle_gamma   90.00
#
_symmetry.space_group_name_H-M   'P 1'
#
loop_
_entity.id
_entity.type
_entity.pdbx_description
1 polymer ?
#
loop_
_entity_poly.entity_id
_entity_poly.type
_entity_poly.pdbx_seq_one_letter_code
_entity_poly.pdbx_strand_id
1 'polypeptide(L)'
;MTQPDFDTLWDYQRPEETEAAFRALLPEAENDLDHSYHLQLLTQIARAQGLQRRFDAAHETLDVVAALLGDAPPVARLRYLLERGRVFNSSGAAERGRPFFQQAWDLSRTAPEVAFYAVDAAHMLAIVAGSPAEGITWNEAALERAESAPDDRARRWCGSLYNNLGWAYHDQGDFEEALAYFQRALTWRQEHGNEREVRVARWAVGRALRSLDRLDEALSVQEALREEWRRSGEQEAGYVAEEIAECRYAAGRVDESRRFFAEAHVRLSQDPWLVAQEPDRLRRLQQLSQQSSSEL
;
A
#
# COMPACT_ATOMS: atom_id res chain seq x y z
N MET A 1 -10.09 -18.22 28.64
CA MET A 1 -10.14 -16.81 28.24
C MET A 1 -10.05 -16.77 26.72
N THR A 2 -10.78 -15.88 26.05
CA THR A 2 -10.65 -15.70 24.59
C THR A 2 -9.28 -15.10 24.30
N GLN A 3 -8.51 -15.76 23.42
CA GLN A 3 -7.20 -15.30 22.98
C GLN A 3 -7.33 -13.94 22.25
N PRO A 4 -6.43 -12.98 22.48
CA PRO A 4 -6.46 -11.69 21.79
C PRO A 4 -6.33 -11.85 20.28
N ASP A 5 -7.08 -11.02 19.52
CA ASP A 5 -6.86 -10.90 18.07
C ASP A 5 -5.55 -10.13 17.84
N PHE A 6 -4.66 -10.72 17.04
CA PHE A 6 -3.37 -10.12 16.70
C PHE A 6 -3.52 -8.74 16.05
N ASP A 7 -4.55 -8.54 15.23
CA ASP A 7 -4.76 -7.28 14.51
C ASP A 7 -4.99 -6.10 15.45
N THR A 8 -5.54 -6.35 16.64
CA THR A 8 -5.77 -5.31 17.66
C THR A 8 -4.51 -4.87 18.39
N LEU A 9 -3.45 -5.67 18.31
CA LEU A 9 -2.17 -5.43 18.99
C LEU A 9 -1.12 -4.80 18.09
N TRP A 10 -1.39 -4.70 16.77
CA TRP A 10 -0.43 -4.15 15.82
C TRP A 10 -0.31 -2.63 15.90
N ASP A 11 0.92 -2.15 16.12
CA ASP A 11 1.35 -0.78 15.81
C ASP A 11 2.53 -0.85 14.84
N TYR A 12 2.26 -0.62 13.57
CA TYR A 12 3.27 -0.68 12.50
C TYR A 12 4.32 0.45 12.59
N GLN A 13 4.05 1.51 13.34
CA GLN A 13 4.99 2.61 13.57
C GLN A 13 5.98 2.28 14.71
N ARG A 14 5.63 1.31 15.55
CA ARG A 14 6.42 0.88 16.71
C ARG A 14 6.56 -0.64 16.78
N PRO A 15 7.25 -1.24 15.78
CA PRO A 15 7.35 -2.71 15.69
C PRO A 15 8.08 -3.36 16.88
N GLU A 16 8.96 -2.64 17.58
CA GLU A 16 9.62 -3.13 18.79
C GLU A 16 8.62 -3.32 19.95
N GLU A 17 7.71 -2.35 20.13
CA GLU A 17 6.67 -2.43 21.17
C GLU A 17 5.66 -3.54 20.82
N THR A 18 5.32 -3.67 19.53
CA THR A 18 4.46 -4.73 19.03
C THR A 18 5.09 -6.11 19.26
N GLU A 19 6.39 -6.30 18.98
CA GLU A 19 7.09 -7.56 19.28
C GLU A 19 7.04 -7.87 20.78
N ALA A 20 7.28 -6.87 21.63
CA ALA A 20 7.24 -7.07 23.07
C ALA A 20 5.83 -7.49 23.56
N ALA A 21 4.77 -6.87 23.03
CA ALA A 21 3.39 -7.24 23.33
C ALA A 21 3.07 -8.69 22.92
N PHE A 22 3.50 -9.11 21.71
CA PHE A 22 3.33 -10.48 21.26
C PHE A 22 4.12 -11.48 22.10
N ARG A 23 5.36 -11.17 22.48
CA ARG A 23 6.15 -12.05 23.37
C ARG A 23 5.53 -12.23 24.75
N ALA A 24 4.83 -11.22 25.27
CA ALA A 24 4.14 -11.34 26.54
C ALA A 24 3.00 -12.36 26.53
N LEU A 25 2.47 -12.71 25.35
CA LEU A 25 1.43 -13.73 25.17
C LEU A 25 1.97 -15.17 25.07
N LEU A 26 3.27 -15.35 24.83
CA LEU A 26 3.85 -16.68 24.61
C LEU A 26 3.56 -17.68 25.74
N PRO A 27 3.68 -17.33 27.07
CA PRO A 27 3.45 -18.30 28.13
C PRO A 27 2.01 -18.85 28.15
N GLU A 28 1.02 -18.03 27.74
CA GLU A 28 -0.37 -18.49 27.61
C GLU A 28 -0.59 -19.29 26.33
N ALA A 29 0.02 -18.86 25.23
CA ALA A 29 -0.09 -19.51 23.92
C ALA A 29 0.54 -20.91 23.88
N GLU A 30 1.64 -21.15 24.61
CA GLU A 30 2.30 -22.44 24.70
C GLU A 30 1.44 -23.51 25.37
N ASN A 31 0.47 -23.09 26.20
CA ASN A 31 -0.48 -24.00 26.86
C ASN A 31 -1.73 -24.31 26.01
N ASP A 32 -1.82 -23.77 24.80
CA ASP A 32 -2.94 -24.01 23.90
C ASP A 32 -2.91 -25.44 23.34
N LEU A 33 -4.04 -26.16 23.45
CA LEU A 33 -4.12 -27.57 23.13
C LEU A 33 -3.93 -27.89 21.64
N ASP A 34 -4.30 -26.97 20.77
CA ASP A 34 -4.16 -27.17 19.30
C ASP A 34 -2.90 -26.53 18.73
N HIS A 35 -2.11 -25.85 19.56
CA HIS A 35 -0.91 -25.11 19.18
C HIS A 35 -1.08 -24.10 18.03
N SER A 36 -2.30 -23.93 17.50
CA SER A 36 -2.57 -23.07 16.36
C SER A 36 -2.29 -21.60 16.68
N TYR A 37 -2.77 -21.14 17.83
CA TYR A 37 -2.56 -19.77 18.28
C TYR A 37 -1.07 -19.48 18.52
N HIS A 38 -0.36 -20.41 19.18
CA HIS A 38 1.08 -20.29 19.41
C HIS A 38 1.86 -20.14 18.10
N LEU A 39 1.59 -21.01 17.11
CA LEU A 39 2.23 -20.92 15.79
C LEU A 39 1.93 -19.61 15.09
N GLN A 40 0.67 -19.17 15.09
CA GLN A 40 0.29 -17.89 14.51
C GLN A 40 0.98 -16.72 15.23
N LEU A 41 1.06 -16.74 16.56
CA LEU A 41 1.76 -15.71 17.35
C LEU A 41 3.24 -15.62 16.98
N LEU A 42 3.94 -16.75 16.85
CA LEU A 42 5.34 -16.78 16.40
C LEU A 42 5.50 -16.13 15.01
N THR A 43 4.54 -16.35 14.10
CA THR A 43 4.61 -15.68 12.78
C THR A 43 4.48 -14.15 12.90
N GLN A 44 3.68 -13.64 13.84
CA GLN A 44 3.56 -12.21 14.08
C GLN A 44 4.80 -11.61 14.74
N ILE A 45 5.45 -12.36 15.62
CA ILE A 45 6.77 -11.98 16.16
C ILE A 45 7.79 -11.88 15.03
N ALA A 46 7.85 -12.86 14.15
CA ALA A 46 8.74 -12.84 12.98
C ALA A 46 8.45 -11.64 12.05
N ARG A 47 7.18 -11.29 11.84
CA ARG A 47 6.79 -10.10 11.08
C ARG A 47 7.31 -8.82 11.76
N ALA A 48 7.14 -8.68 13.07
CA ALA A 48 7.64 -7.53 13.83
C ALA A 48 9.19 -7.43 13.74
N GLN A 49 9.90 -8.56 13.82
CA GLN A 49 11.35 -8.61 13.60
C GLN A 49 11.75 -8.20 12.19
N GLY A 50 11.01 -8.64 11.17
CA GLY A 50 11.21 -8.26 9.78
C GLY A 50 11.05 -6.74 9.54
N LEU A 51 10.05 -6.11 10.16
CA LEU A 51 9.85 -4.65 10.11
C LEU A 51 11.00 -3.88 10.78
N GLN A 52 11.61 -4.46 11.81
CA GLN A 52 12.83 -3.92 12.45
C GLN A 52 14.11 -4.21 11.64
N ARG A 53 14.00 -4.84 10.46
CA ARG A 53 15.13 -5.30 9.63
C ARG A 53 16.03 -6.36 10.30
N ARG A 54 15.54 -7.02 11.33
CA ARG A 54 16.21 -8.13 12.03
C ARG A 54 15.91 -9.45 11.32
N PHE A 55 16.34 -9.56 10.05
CA PHE A 55 15.94 -10.64 9.15
C PHE A 55 16.39 -12.01 9.62
N ASP A 56 17.60 -12.14 10.16
CA ASP A 56 18.10 -13.42 10.69
C ASP A 56 17.24 -13.91 11.85
N ALA A 57 16.92 -13.06 12.81
CA ALA A 57 16.03 -13.41 13.93
C ALA A 57 14.61 -13.78 13.45
N ALA A 58 14.08 -13.09 12.42
CA ALA A 58 12.81 -13.43 11.81
C ALA A 58 12.85 -14.81 11.15
N HIS A 59 13.94 -15.14 10.44
CA HIS A 59 14.12 -16.47 9.85
C HIS A 59 14.23 -17.56 10.92
N GLU A 60 15.01 -17.37 11.99
CA GLU A 60 15.11 -18.29 13.12
C GLU A 60 13.75 -18.56 13.77
N THR A 61 12.97 -17.49 14.03
CA THR A 61 11.62 -17.62 14.56
C THR A 61 10.72 -18.44 13.63
N LEU A 62 10.78 -18.19 12.32
CA LEU A 62 10.01 -18.95 11.33
C LEU A 62 10.52 -20.38 11.13
N ASP A 63 11.78 -20.68 11.38
CA ASP A 63 12.31 -22.05 11.37
C ASP A 63 11.71 -22.88 12.52
N VAL A 64 11.54 -22.28 13.69
CA VAL A 64 10.79 -22.89 14.81
C VAL A 64 9.35 -23.19 14.39
N VAL A 65 8.66 -22.23 13.76
CA VAL A 65 7.29 -22.45 13.25
C VAL A 65 7.28 -23.62 12.25
N ALA A 66 8.20 -23.64 11.28
CA ALA A 66 8.27 -24.69 10.26
C ALA A 66 8.41 -26.10 10.88
N ALA A 67 9.24 -26.23 11.91
CA ALA A 67 9.46 -27.50 12.61
C ALA A 67 8.21 -27.98 13.37
N LEU A 68 7.34 -27.07 13.78
CA LEU A 68 6.14 -27.36 14.58
C LEU A 68 4.85 -27.43 13.74
N LEU A 69 4.89 -27.05 12.45
CA LEU A 69 3.68 -26.96 11.62
C LEU A 69 2.90 -28.28 11.47
N GLY A 70 3.59 -29.44 11.41
CA GLY A 70 2.95 -30.76 11.31
C GLY A 70 1.56 -30.76 10.65
N ASP A 71 0.55 -31.19 11.39
CA ASP A 71 -0.87 -31.18 11.00
C ASP A 71 -1.62 -29.92 11.47
N ALA A 72 -0.92 -28.79 11.70
CA ALA A 72 -1.51 -27.55 12.14
C ALA A 72 -2.63 -27.06 11.17
N PRO A 73 -3.64 -26.35 11.71
CA PRO A 73 -4.71 -25.78 10.89
C PRO A 73 -4.18 -24.91 9.74
N PRO A 74 -4.91 -24.84 8.61
CA PRO A 74 -4.47 -24.10 7.41
C PRO A 74 -4.04 -22.66 7.67
N VAL A 75 -4.68 -21.96 8.61
CA VAL A 75 -4.37 -20.57 8.96
C VAL A 75 -2.93 -20.41 9.49
N ALA A 76 -2.45 -21.30 10.35
CA ALA A 76 -1.07 -21.25 10.84
C ALA A 76 -0.05 -21.43 9.70
N ARG A 77 -0.33 -22.36 8.78
CA ARG A 77 0.49 -22.59 7.60
C ARG A 77 0.48 -21.41 6.64
N LEU A 78 -0.69 -20.80 6.39
CA LEU A 78 -0.84 -19.61 5.55
C LEU A 78 -0.04 -18.44 6.10
N ARG A 79 -0.18 -18.15 7.40
CA ARG A 79 0.62 -17.09 8.06
C ARG A 79 2.11 -17.36 7.94
N TYR A 80 2.55 -18.59 8.20
CA TYR A 80 3.96 -18.96 8.03
C TYR A 80 4.45 -18.68 6.60
N LEU A 81 3.72 -19.13 5.58
CA LEU A 81 4.11 -18.94 4.18
C LEU A 81 4.20 -17.45 3.83
N LEU A 82 3.20 -16.67 4.21
CA LEU A 82 3.17 -15.24 3.94
C LEU A 82 4.33 -14.50 4.63
N GLU A 83 4.56 -14.76 5.92
CA GLU A 83 5.62 -14.06 6.65
C GLU A 83 7.02 -14.53 6.21
N ARG A 84 7.22 -15.81 5.88
CA ARG A 84 8.49 -16.29 5.31
C ARG A 84 8.78 -15.58 3.97
N GLY A 85 7.79 -15.48 3.10
CA GLY A 85 7.91 -14.76 1.84
C GLY A 85 8.24 -13.27 2.06
N ARG A 86 7.57 -12.60 3.02
CA ARG A 86 7.83 -11.19 3.35
C ARG A 86 9.23 -10.94 3.86
N VAL A 87 9.76 -11.80 4.72
CA VAL A 87 11.13 -11.65 5.24
C VAL A 87 12.13 -11.73 4.09
N PHE A 88 11.98 -12.69 3.15
CA PHE A 88 12.81 -12.75 1.95
C PHE A 88 12.68 -11.50 1.08
N ASN A 89 11.45 -11.05 0.81
CA ASN A 89 11.23 -9.85 0.00
C ASN A 89 11.87 -8.60 0.63
N SER A 90 11.64 -8.39 1.92
CA SER A 90 12.16 -7.22 2.64
C SER A 90 13.68 -7.23 2.82
N SER A 91 14.31 -8.41 2.80
CA SER A 91 15.77 -8.56 2.83
C SER A 91 16.43 -8.43 1.45
N GLY A 92 15.65 -8.14 0.38
CA GLY A 92 16.18 -8.00 -0.98
C GLY A 92 16.30 -9.32 -1.75
N ALA A 93 15.69 -10.40 -1.24
CA ALA A 93 15.70 -11.73 -1.85
C ALA A 93 14.30 -12.15 -2.36
N ALA A 94 13.62 -11.24 -3.09
CA ALA A 94 12.24 -11.39 -3.56
C ALA A 94 11.99 -12.73 -4.29
N GLU A 95 12.91 -13.16 -5.14
CA GLU A 95 12.85 -14.44 -5.88
C GLU A 95 12.76 -15.65 -4.94
N ARG A 96 13.39 -15.59 -3.76
CA ARG A 96 13.27 -16.63 -2.75
C ARG A 96 11.95 -16.58 -2.00
N GLY A 97 11.35 -15.40 -1.91
CA GLY A 97 10.03 -15.19 -1.28
C GLY A 97 8.87 -15.66 -2.14
N ARG A 98 8.97 -15.51 -3.46
CA ARG A 98 7.90 -15.80 -4.41
C ARG A 98 7.28 -17.22 -4.27
N PRO A 99 8.04 -18.31 -4.15
CA PRO A 99 7.47 -19.65 -3.98
C PRO A 99 6.60 -19.80 -2.73
N PHE A 100 6.88 -19.08 -1.67
CA PHE A 100 6.07 -19.08 -0.45
C PHE A 100 4.73 -18.38 -0.66
N PHE A 101 4.71 -17.26 -1.36
CA PHE A 101 3.46 -16.58 -1.73
C PHE A 101 2.61 -17.42 -2.68
N GLN A 102 3.24 -18.12 -3.63
CA GLN A 102 2.54 -19.04 -4.52
C GLN A 102 1.89 -20.20 -3.75
N GLN A 103 2.61 -20.81 -2.82
CA GLN A 103 2.05 -21.86 -1.97
C GLN A 103 0.90 -21.35 -1.08
N ALA A 104 1.01 -20.11 -0.56
CA ALA A 104 -0.06 -19.50 0.21
C ALA A 104 -1.31 -19.27 -0.66
N TRP A 105 -1.15 -18.77 -1.89
CA TRP A 105 -2.24 -18.64 -2.86
C TRP A 105 -2.90 -19.97 -3.16
N ASP A 106 -2.12 -20.98 -3.53
CA ASP A 106 -2.65 -22.30 -3.91
C ASP A 106 -3.41 -22.98 -2.75
N LEU A 107 -2.93 -22.78 -1.51
CA LEU A 107 -3.60 -23.31 -0.33
C LEU A 107 -4.91 -22.57 -0.01
N SER A 108 -4.98 -21.26 -0.24
CA SER A 108 -6.09 -20.42 0.21
C SER A 108 -7.17 -20.15 -0.86
N ARG A 109 -6.84 -20.27 -2.16
CA ARG A 109 -7.75 -19.88 -3.24
C ARG A 109 -9.05 -20.68 -3.29
N THR A 110 -9.08 -21.90 -2.74
CA THR A 110 -10.24 -22.79 -2.77
C THR A 110 -11.07 -22.77 -1.49
N ALA A 111 -10.65 -22.04 -0.47
CA ALA A 111 -11.25 -22.03 0.86
C ALA A 111 -11.82 -20.64 1.19
N PRO A 112 -13.15 -20.45 1.15
CA PRO A 112 -13.78 -19.14 1.41
C PRO A 112 -13.47 -18.56 2.81
N GLU A 113 -13.30 -19.42 3.80
CA GLU A 113 -13.02 -19.05 5.19
C GLU A 113 -11.65 -18.45 5.40
N VAL A 114 -10.74 -18.61 4.43
CA VAL A 114 -9.39 -18.02 4.45
C VAL A 114 -9.20 -16.99 3.32
N ALA A 115 -10.28 -16.41 2.79
CA ALA A 115 -10.27 -15.44 1.70
C ALA A 115 -9.30 -14.28 1.93
N PHE A 116 -9.19 -13.77 3.17
CA PHE A 116 -8.23 -12.73 3.54
C PHE A 116 -6.78 -13.11 3.17
N TYR A 117 -6.37 -14.34 3.44
CA TYR A 117 -5.01 -14.80 3.12
C TYR A 117 -4.80 -15.03 1.63
N ALA A 118 -5.87 -15.38 0.89
CA ALA A 118 -5.81 -15.46 -0.57
C ALA A 118 -5.57 -14.07 -1.20
N VAL A 119 -6.29 -13.04 -0.73
CA VAL A 119 -6.08 -11.66 -1.16
C VAL A 119 -4.66 -11.21 -0.87
N ASP A 120 -4.18 -11.47 0.34
CA ASP A 120 -2.84 -11.11 0.79
C ASP A 120 -1.76 -11.82 -0.04
N ALA A 121 -1.91 -13.12 -0.32
CA ALA A 121 -0.98 -13.89 -1.14
C ALA A 121 -0.90 -13.36 -2.58
N ALA A 122 -2.04 -13.10 -3.22
CA ALA A 122 -2.09 -12.54 -4.57
C ALA A 122 -1.49 -11.14 -4.62
N HIS A 123 -1.77 -10.28 -3.63
CA HIS A 123 -1.15 -8.96 -3.50
C HIS A 123 0.37 -9.06 -3.36
N MET A 124 0.88 -9.98 -2.54
CA MET A 124 2.33 -10.20 -2.42
C MET A 124 2.95 -10.73 -3.71
N LEU A 125 2.24 -11.59 -4.48
CA LEU A 125 2.67 -12.03 -5.80
C LEU A 125 2.74 -10.86 -6.80
N ALA A 126 1.80 -9.91 -6.73
CA ALA A 126 1.87 -8.68 -7.52
C ALA A 126 3.11 -7.84 -7.20
N ILE A 127 3.48 -7.74 -5.92
CA ILE A 127 4.68 -6.99 -5.48
C ILE A 127 5.97 -7.62 -6.00
N VAL A 128 6.04 -8.96 -6.03
CA VAL A 128 7.25 -9.70 -6.47
C VAL A 128 7.15 -10.17 -7.93
N ALA A 129 6.24 -9.60 -8.71
CA ALA A 129 6.03 -9.94 -10.11
C ALA A 129 7.28 -9.63 -10.95
N GLY A 130 7.58 -10.49 -11.92
CA GLY A 130 8.72 -10.31 -12.82
C GLY A 130 8.45 -9.30 -13.95
N SER A 131 7.19 -8.87 -14.12
CA SER A 131 6.80 -7.86 -15.11
C SER A 131 5.58 -7.06 -14.66
N PRO A 132 5.38 -5.83 -15.16
CA PRO A 132 4.18 -5.03 -14.88
C PRO A 132 2.87 -5.75 -15.23
N ALA A 133 2.81 -6.44 -16.37
CA ALA A 133 1.64 -7.20 -16.80
C ALA A 133 1.30 -8.34 -15.82
N GLU A 134 2.31 -9.04 -15.32
CA GLU A 134 2.12 -10.06 -14.29
C GLU A 134 1.62 -9.44 -12.97
N GLY A 135 2.14 -8.27 -12.59
CA GLY A 135 1.70 -7.53 -11.42
C GLY A 135 0.22 -7.13 -11.49
N ILE A 136 -0.24 -6.68 -12.67
CA ILE A 136 -1.66 -6.42 -12.91
C ILE A 136 -2.48 -7.69 -12.75
N THR A 137 -2.10 -8.78 -13.40
CA THR A 137 -2.83 -10.07 -13.32
C THR A 137 -3.00 -10.51 -11.86
N TRP A 138 -1.97 -10.39 -11.04
CA TRP A 138 -2.06 -10.76 -9.63
C TRP A 138 -2.89 -9.78 -8.79
N ASN A 139 -2.83 -8.48 -9.07
CA ASN A 139 -3.69 -7.49 -8.41
C ASN A 139 -5.18 -7.69 -8.79
N GLU A 140 -5.47 -8.06 -10.05
CA GLU A 140 -6.82 -8.42 -10.49
C GLU A 140 -7.34 -9.67 -9.79
N ALA A 141 -6.51 -10.72 -9.67
CA ALA A 141 -6.86 -11.93 -8.93
C ALA A 141 -7.13 -11.63 -7.43
N ALA A 142 -6.32 -10.75 -6.82
CA ALA A 142 -6.54 -10.28 -5.46
C ALA A 142 -7.87 -9.53 -5.33
N LEU A 143 -8.17 -8.64 -6.29
CA LEU A 143 -9.39 -7.85 -6.31
C LEU A 143 -10.64 -8.72 -6.46
N GLU A 144 -10.67 -9.63 -7.42
CA GLU A 144 -11.77 -10.59 -7.62
C GLU A 144 -12.05 -11.36 -6.32
N ARG A 145 -10.99 -11.78 -5.65
CA ARG A 145 -11.10 -12.51 -4.39
C ARG A 145 -11.62 -11.64 -3.25
N ALA A 146 -11.19 -10.37 -3.18
CA ALA A 146 -11.66 -9.42 -2.18
C ALA A 146 -13.14 -9.05 -2.38
N GLU A 147 -13.56 -8.77 -3.63
CA GLU A 147 -14.94 -8.40 -3.97
C GLU A 147 -15.92 -9.53 -3.67
N SER A 148 -15.53 -10.78 -3.94
CA SER A 148 -16.37 -11.97 -3.71
C SER A 148 -16.33 -12.52 -2.29
N ALA A 149 -15.47 -11.98 -1.42
CA ALA A 149 -15.28 -12.50 -0.07
C ALA A 149 -16.49 -12.25 0.83
N PRO A 150 -16.94 -13.24 1.62
CA PRO A 150 -17.97 -13.06 2.64
C PRO A 150 -17.45 -12.26 3.85
N ASP A 151 -16.12 -12.23 4.05
CA ASP A 151 -15.44 -11.62 5.19
C ASP A 151 -15.11 -10.15 4.92
N ASP A 152 -15.53 -9.26 5.83
CA ASP A 152 -15.22 -7.81 5.78
C ASP A 152 -13.73 -7.51 5.77
N ARG A 153 -12.94 -8.32 6.44
CA ARG A 153 -11.49 -8.15 6.51
C ARG A 153 -10.85 -8.30 5.12
N ALA A 154 -11.31 -9.27 4.35
CA ALA A 154 -10.88 -9.44 2.96
C ALA A 154 -11.41 -8.29 2.07
N ARG A 155 -12.69 -7.91 2.22
CA ARG A 155 -13.29 -6.81 1.43
C ARG A 155 -12.62 -5.46 1.63
N ARG A 156 -12.06 -5.19 2.83
CA ARG A 156 -11.32 -3.93 3.10
C ARG A 156 -10.12 -3.70 2.20
N TRP A 157 -9.61 -4.76 1.55
CA TRP A 157 -8.53 -4.64 0.58
C TRP A 157 -8.95 -3.96 -0.72
N CYS A 158 -10.24 -3.96 -1.09
CA CYS A 158 -10.72 -3.43 -2.37
C CYS A 158 -10.22 -2.00 -2.64
N GLY A 159 -10.32 -1.10 -1.65
CA GLY A 159 -9.85 0.28 -1.83
C GLY A 159 -8.37 0.40 -2.19
N SER A 160 -7.52 -0.42 -1.57
CA SER A 160 -6.08 -0.44 -1.88
C SER A 160 -5.80 -1.13 -3.21
N LEU A 161 -6.51 -2.20 -3.54
CA LEU A 161 -6.33 -2.93 -4.80
C LEU A 161 -6.79 -2.11 -6.00
N TYR A 162 -7.91 -1.39 -5.92
CA TYR A 162 -8.29 -0.43 -6.96
C TYR A 162 -7.22 0.64 -7.17
N ASN A 163 -6.67 1.20 -6.09
CA ASN A 163 -5.59 2.17 -6.18
C ASN A 163 -4.33 1.57 -6.84
N ASN A 164 -3.95 0.36 -6.46
CA ASN A 164 -2.77 -0.31 -7.02
C ASN A 164 -2.94 -0.60 -8.51
N LEU A 165 -4.13 -1.07 -8.93
CA LEU A 165 -4.44 -1.27 -10.35
C LEU A 165 -4.44 0.06 -11.11
N GLY A 166 -5.02 1.12 -10.52
CA GLY A 166 -4.98 2.45 -11.11
C GLY A 166 -3.56 2.91 -11.41
N TRP A 167 -2.63 2.75 -10.46
CA TRP A 167 -1.23 3.09 -10.69
C TRP A 167 -0.55 2.16 -11.67
N ALA A 168 -0.81 0.86 -11.62
CA ALA A 168 -0.21 -0.09 -12.55
C ALA A 168 -0.59 0.20 -14.01
N TYR A 169 -1.85 0.54 -14.29
CA TYR A 169 -2.28 0.97 -15.62
C TYR A 169 -1.74 2.36 -15.99
N HIS A 170 -1.68 3.28 -15.03
CA HIS A 170 -1.10 4.61 -15.25
C HIS A 170 0.37 4.51 -15.66
N ASP A 171 1.16 3.65 -15.03
CA ASP A 171 2.58 3.45 -15.32
C ASP A 171 2.80 2.79 -16.69
N GLN A 172 1.80 2.06 -17.20
CA GLN A 172 1.80 1.53 -18.58
C GLN A 172 1.34 2.55 -19.64
N GLY A 173 0.86 3.73 -19.21
CA GLY A 173 0.30 4.75 -20.09
C GLY A 173 -1.16 4.53 -20.48
N ASP A 174 -1.82 3.53 -19.90
CA ASP A 174 -3.25 3.30 -20.09
C ASP A 174 -4.06 4.15 -19.09
N PHE A 175 -4.12 5.44 -19.39
CA PHE A 175 -4.67 6.44 -18.48
C PHE A 175 -6.20 6.37 -18.33
N GLU A 176 -6.90 5.86 -19.35
CA GLU A 176 -8.36 5.68 -19.26
C GLU A 176 -8.70 4.57 -18.25
N GLU A 177 -8.01 3.43 -18.33
CA GLU A 177 -8.21 2.34 -17.39
C GLU A 177 -7.74 2.74 -15.98
N ALA A 178 -6.62 3.48 -15.89
CA ALA A 178 -6.15 4.05 -14.63
C ALA A 178 -7.22 4.93 -13.98
N LEU A 179 -7.85 5.83 -14.76
CA LEU A 179 -8.93 6.70 -14.28
C LEU A 179 -10.12 5.89 -13.78
N ALA A 180 -10.52 4.84 -14.52
CA ALA A 180 -11.63 3.97 -14.12
C ALA A 180 -11.36 3.31 -12.76
N TYR A 181 -10.15 2.77 -12.55
CA TYR A 181 -9.78 2.16 -11.25
C TYR A 181 -9.66 3.19 -10.12
N PHE A 182 -9.12 4.39 -10.36
CA PHE A 182 -9.08 5.45 -9.35
C PHE A 182 -10.48 5.94 -8.96
N GLN A 183 -11.43 5.99 -9.90
CA GLN A 183 -12.82 6.31 -9.61
C GLN A 183 -13.49 5.22 -8.75
N ARG A 184 -13.23 3.94 -9.02
CA ARG A 184 -13.68 2.83 -8.16
C ARG A 184 -13.08 2.92 -6.76
N ALA A 185 -11.78 3.24 -6.66
CA ALA A 185 -11.11 3.48 -5.38
C ALA A 185 -11.77 4.62 -4.61
N LEU A 186 -12.05 5.74 -5.28
CA LEU A 186 -12.71 6.89 -4.67
C LEU A 186 -14.11 6.54 -4.15
N THR A 187 -14.94 5.88 -4.97
CA THR A 187 -16.28 5.44 -4.56
C THR A 187 -16.19 4.54 -3.33
N TRP A 188 -15.31 3.55 -3.37
CA TRP A 188 -15.13 2.63 -2.26
C TRP A 188 -14.68 3.34 -0.98
N ARG A 189 -13.72 4.29 -1.08
CA ARG A 189 -13.24 5.08 0.06
C ARG A 189 -14.30 6.04 0.62
N GLN A 190 -15.19 6.57 -0.20
CA GLN A 190 -16.31 7.40 0.25
C GLN A 190 -17.29 6.61 1.13
N GLU A 191 -17.46 5.32 0.86
CA GLU A 191 -18.36 4.44 1.62
C GLU A 191 -17.70 3.82 2.87
N HIS A 192 -16.38 3.54 2.82
CA HIS A 192 -15.70 2.71 3.82
C HIS A 192 -14.43 3.34 4.40
N GLY A 193 -13.94 4.42 3.83
CA GLY A 193 -12.69 5.07 4.21
C GLY A 193 -12.88 6.24 5.18
N ASN A 194 -11.74 6.77 5.65
CA ASN A 194 -11.71 8.02 6.37
C ASN A 194 -11.48 9.21 5.40
N GLU A 195 -11.64 10.45 5.91
CA GLU A 195 -11.49 11.67 5.09
C GLU A 195 -10.14 11.77 4.37
N ARG A 196 -9.06 11.36 5.04
CA ARG A 196 -7.72 11.40 4.43
C ARG A 196 -7.61 10.44 3.25
N GLU A 197 -8.15 9.23 3.37
CA GLU A 197 -8.16 8.23 2.29
C GLU A 197 -9.01 8.70 1.10
N VAL A 198 -10.14 9.34 1.35
CA VAL A 198 -10.98 9.95 0.31
C VAL A 198 -10.22 11.04 -0.43
N ARG A 199 -9.52 11.93 0.29
CA ARG A 199 -8.71 13.00 -0.31
C ARG A 199 -7.60 12.43 -1.19
N VAL A 200 -6.89 11.38 -0.74
CA VAL A 200 -5.84 10.70 -1.53
C VAL A 200 -6.42 10.08 -2.80
N ALA A 201 -7.56 9.37 -2.70
CA ALA A 201 -8.21 8.78 -3.87
C ALA A 201 -8.67 9.85 -4.88
N ARG A 202 -9.20 10.97 -4.39
CA ARG A 202 -9.60 12.11 -5.24
C ARG A 202 -8.39 12.75 -5.94
N TRP A 203 -7.27 12.90 -5.23
CA TRP A 203 -6.03 13.35 -5.83
C TRP A 203 -5.57 12.46 -6.99
N ALA A 204 -5.65 11.13 -6.82
CA ALA A 204 -5.29 10.17 -7.88
C ALA A 204 -6.19 10.29 -9.12
N VAL A 205 -7.51 10.53 -8.93
CA VAL A 205 -8.44 10.84 -10.03
C VAL A 205 -7.99 12.10 -10.79
N GLY A 206 -7.68 13.20 -10.07
CA GLY A 206 -7.18 14.42 -10.69
C GLY A 206 -5.86 14.22 -11.45
N ARG A 207 -4.97 13.39 -10.90
CA ARG A 207 -3.69 13.01 -11.55
C ARG A 207 -3.91 12.27 -12.86
N ALA A 208 -4.85 11.30 -12.90
CA ALA A 208 -5.18 10.56 -14.13
C ALA A 208 -5.85 11.46 -15.18
N LEU A 209 -6.76 12.35 -14.76
CA LEU A 209 -7.38 13.34 -15.66
C LEU A 209 -6.32 14.23 -16.34
N ARG A 210 -5.29 14.68 -15.60
CA ARG A 210 -4.17 15.41 -16.21
C ARG A 210 -3.40 14.57 -17.22
N SER A 211 -3.16 13.29 -16.94
CA SER A 211 -2.48 12.40 -17.89
C SER A 211 -3.27 12.15 -19.18
N LEU A 212 -4.60 12.32 -19.12
CA LEU A 212 -5.51 12.29 -20.27
C LEU A 212 -5.67 13.64 -20.98
N ASP A 213 -4.87 14.65 -20.61
CA ASP A 213 -4.98 16.04 -21.11
C ASP A 213 -6.36 16.71 -20.82
N ARG A 214 -7.13 16.15 -19.87
CA ARG A 214 -8.41 16.72 -19.38
C ARG A 214 -8.15 17.78 -18.29
N LEU A 215 -7.40 18.83 -18.69
CA LEU A 215 -6.76 19.77 -17.76
C LEU A 215 -7.76 20.56 -16.91
N ASP A 216 -8.89 20.99 -17.49
CA ASP A 216 -9.90 21.77 -16.74
C ASP A 216 -10.60 20.92 -15.68
N GLU A 217 -10.87 19.65 -15.97
CA GLU A 217 -11.44 18.71 -15.01
C GLU A 217 -10.44 18.37 -13.90
N ALA A 218 -9.18 18.12 -14.27
CA ALA A 218 -8.11 17.89 -13.31
C ALA A 218 -7.94 19.07 -12.35
N LEU A 219 -7.89 20.30 -12.87
CA LEU A 219 -7.82 21.53 -12.08
C LEU A 219 -9.02 21.67 -11.13
N SER A 220 -10.24 21.44 -11.62
CA SER A 220 -11.44 21.51 -10.79
C SER A 220 -11.36 20.57 -9.59
N VAL A 221 -10.90 19.33 -9.82
CA VAL A 221 -10.71 18.33 -8.75
C VAL A 221 -9.65 18.78 -7.76
N GLN A 222 -8.48 19.22 -8.23
CA GLN A 222 -7.35 19.57 -7.36
C GLN A 222 -7.60 20.88 -6.58
N GLU A 223 -8.27 21.86 -7.18
CA GLU A 223 -8.62 23.12 -6.50
C GLU A 223 -9.69 22.88 -5.43
N ALA A 224 -10.69 22.04 -5.69
CA ALA A 224 -11.67 21.64 -4.69
C ALA A 224 -10.98 20.90 -3.51
N LEU A 225 -10.07 19.99 -3.80
CA LEU A 225 -9.31 19.26 -2.79
C LEU A 225 -8.42 20.19 -1.95
N ARG A 226 -7.77 21.17 -2.58
CA ARG A 226 -7.00 22.22 -1.88
C ARG A 226 -7.87 23.02 -0.90
N GLU A 227 -9.06 23.38 -1.32
CA GLU A 227 -10.00 24.13 -0.45
C GLU A 227 -10.48 23.27 0.74
N GLU A 228 -10.66 21.97 0.55
CA GLU A 228 -10.98 21.04 1.64
C GLU A 228 -9.85 20.95 2.68
N TRP A 229 -8.58 20.83 2.22
CA TRP A 229 -7.42 20.87 3.11
C TRP A 229 -7.34 22.17 3.90
N ARG A 230 -7.61 23.30 3.23
CA ARG A 230 -7.62 24.61 3.89
C ARG A 230 -8.70 24.69 4.98
N ARG A 231 -9.89 24.11 4.75
CA ARG A 231 -11.00 24.13 5.72
C ARG A 231 -10.75 23.20 6.90
N SER A 232 -10.09 22.06 6.70
CA SER A 232 -9.79 21.14 7.78
C SER A 232 -8.72 21.66 8.74
N GLY A 233 -7.98 22.70 8.36
CA GLY A 233 -6.85 23.22 9.13
C GLY A 233 -5.61 22.31 9.10
N GLU A 234 -5.68 21.22 8.35
CA GLU A 234 -4.55 20.30 8.15
C GLU A 234 -3.64 20.82 7.03
N GLN A 235 -2.35 20.55 7.14
CA GLN A 235 -1.40 20.95 6.11
C GLN A 235 -1.34 19.88 5.01
N GLU A 236 -1.60 20.30 3.76
CA GLU A 236 -1.40 19.45 2.58
C GLU A 236 0.10 19.30 2.29
N ALA A 237 0.51 18.09 1.87
CA ALA A 237 1.94 17.73 1.74
C ALA A 237 2.67 18.29 0.51
N GLY A 238 2.01 19.05 -0.36
CA GLY A 238 2.60 19.64 -1.57
C GLY A 238 2.16 18.98 -2.88
N TYR A 239 1.62 17.77 -2.84
CA TYR A 239 1.20 17.04 -4.04
C TYR A 239 0.03 17.69 -4.78
N VAL A 240 -0.92 18.29 -4.07
CA VAL A 240 -2.04 19.02 -4.69
C VAL A 240 -1.55 20.30 -5.35
N ALA A 241 -0.62 21.01 -4.71
CA ALA A 241 -0.01 22.20 -5.30
C ALA A 241 0.77 21.84 -6.58
N GLU A 242 1.51 20.73 -6.57
CA GLU A 242 2.21 20.22 -7.76
C GLU A 242 1.24 19.93 -8.91
N GLU A 243 0.15 19.20 -8.67
CA GLU A 243 -0.83 18.88 -9.71
C GLU A 243 -1.51 20.13 -10.28
N ILE A 244 -1.85 21.14 -9.45
CA ILE A 244 -2.37 22.41 -9.91
C ILE A 244 -1.34 23.15 -10.79
N ALA A 245 -0.06 23.13 -10.37
CA ALA A 245 1.01 23.74 -11.14
C ALA A 245 1.18 23.08 -12.51
N GLU A 246 1.24 21.76 -12.55
CA GLU A 246 1.40 20.97 -13.78
C GLU A 246 0.22 21.17 -14.75
N CYS A 247 -1.02 21.17 -14.25
CA CYS A 247 -2.20 21.43 -15.09
C CYS A 247 -2.15 22.83 -15.70
N ARG A 248 -1.78 23.84 -14.92
CA ARG A 248 -1.69 25.23 -15.41
C ARG A 248 -0.55 25.40 -16.40
N TYR A 249 0.59 24.78 -16.13
CA TYR A 249 1.73 24.79 -17.02
C TYR A 249 1.39 24.13 -18.37
N ALA A 250 0.80 22.92 -18.36
CA ALA A 250 0.35 22.23 -19.55
C ALA A 250 -0.70 23.03 -20.36
N ALA A 251 -1.56 23.80 -19.67
CA ALA A 251 -2.53 24.71 -20.30
C ALA A 251 -1.91 26.03 -20.83
N GLY A 252 -0.59 26.18 -20.82
CA GLY A 252 0.12 27.40 -21.24
C GLY A 252 0.03 28.56 -20.26
N ARG A 253 -0.54 28.37 -19.07
CA ARG A 253 -0.68 29.41 -18.02
C ARG A 253 0.56 29.45 -17.13
N VAL A 254 1.74 29.66 -17.74
CA VAL A 254 3.06 29.54 -17.09
C VAL A 254 3.19 30.44 -15.89
N ASP A 255 2.87 31.73 -15.99
CA ASP A 255 3.02 32.67 -14.87
C ASP A 255 2.12 32.33 -13.68
N GLU A 256 0.93 31.75 -13.95
CA GLU A 256 0.04 31.29 -12.89
C GLU A 256 0.52 30.00 -12.23
N SER A 257 1.26 29.14 -12.94
CA SER A 257 1.79 27.89 -12.40
C SER A 257 2.92 28.08 -11.42
N ARG A 258 3.76 29.14 -11.59
CA ARG A 258 5.00 29.37 -10.84
C ARG A 258 4.81 29.35 -9.33
N ARG A 259 3.81 30.03 -8.81
CA ARG A 259 3.54 30.08 -7.37
C ARG A 259 3.24 28.70 -6.79
N PHE A 260 2.58 27.84 -7.57
CA PHE A 260 2.22 26.50 -7.13
C PHE A 260 3.41 25.54 -7.22
N PHE A 261 4.30 25.69 -8.22
CA PHE A 261 5.57 24.99 -8.24
C PHE A 261 6.46 25.38 -7.06
N ALA A 262 6.51 26.67 -6.70
CA ALA A 262 7.25 27.13 -5.53
C ALA A 262 6.68 26.54 -4.23
N GLU A 263 5.35 26.53 -4.07
CA GLU A 263 4.67 25.94 -2.92
C GLU A 263 4.93 24.43 -2.82
N ALA A 264 4.78 23.71 -3.94
CA ALA A 264 5.05 22.28 -4.02
C ALA A 264 6.50 21.96 -3.64
N HIS A 265 7.47 22.68 -4.21
CA HIS A 265 8.88 22.50 -3.90
C HIS A 265 9.17 22.68 -2.40
N VAL A 266 8.67 23.78 -1.78
CA VAL A 266 8.91 24.06 -0.35
C VAL A 266 8.36 22.94 0.53
N ARG A 267 7.18 22.41 0.23
CA ARG A 267 6.53 21.38 1.04
C ARG A 267 7.13 20.00 0.82
N LEU A 268 7.30 19.59 -0.44
CA LEU A 268 7.84 18.28 -0.79
C LEU A 268 9.31 18.11 -0.39
N SER A 269 10.08 19.20 -0.35
CA SER A 269 11.46 19.17 0.15
C SER A 269 11.58 18.92 1.66
N GLN A 270 10.47 18.91 2.40
CA GLN A 270 10.47 18.52 3.82
C GLN A 270 10.41 16.99 4.02
N ASP A 271 10.10 16.22 2.96
CA ASP A 271 10.07 14.76 3.01
C ASP A 271 11.49 14.20 2.75
N PRO A 272 12.17 13.59 3.76
CA PRO A 272 13.51 13.04 3.59
C PRO A 272 13.59 11.95 2.52
N TRP A 273 12.51 11.22 2.31
CA TRP A 273 12.47 10.18 1.27
C TRP A 273 12.51 10.81 -0.12
N LEU A 274 11.69 11.83 -0.39
CA LEU A 274 11.70 12.54 -1.68
C LEU A 274 13.05 13.20 -1.94
N VAL A 275 13.66 13.80 -0.93
CA VAL A 275 15.01 14.39 -1.04
C VAL A 275 16.05 13.33 -1.44
N ALA A 276 15.95 12.12 -0.91
CA ALA A 276 16.89 11.05 -1.17
C ALA A 276 16.62 10.31 -2.49
N GLN A 277 15.36 10.08 -2.85
CA GLN A 277 14.98 9.21 -3.96
C GLN A 277 14.57 9.97 -5.22
N GLU A 278 14.03 11.19 -5.10
CA GLU A 278 13.52 11.98 -6.23
C GLU A 278 14.14 13.40 -6.30
N PRO A 279 15.47 13.58 -6.17
CA PRO A 279 16.09 14.89 -6.15
C PRO A 279 15.88 15.67 -7.47
N ASP A 280 15.75 14.97 -8.60
CA ASP A 280 15.52 15.57 -9.90
C ASP A 280 14.12 16.18 -10.01
N ARG A 281 13.11 15.53 -9.44
CA ARG A 281 11.75 16.08 -9.33
C ARG A 281 11.76 17.39 -8.55
N LEU A 282 12.40 17.42 -7.39
CA LEU A 282 12.48 18.64 -6.57
C LEU A 282 13.21 19.76 -7.30
N ARG A 283 14.32 19.46 -8.00
CA ARG A 283 15.04 20.46 -8.84
C ARG A 283 14.16 20.99 -9.96
N ARG A 284 13.40 20.13 -10.64
CA ARG A 284 12.47 20.54 -11.69
C ARG A 284 11.40 21.49 -11.15
N LEU A 285 10.79 21.20 -10.00
CA LEU A 285 9.81 22.09 -9.36
C LEU A 285 10.41 23.46 -9.05
N GLN A 286 11.64 23.50 -8.53
CA GLN A 286 12.35 24.74 -8.25
C GLN A 286 12.61 25.54 -9.53
N GLN A 287 13.10 24.91 -10.60
CA GLN A 287 13.36 25.56 -11.89
C GLN A 287 12.08 26.16 -12.49
N LEU A 288 10.99 25.38 -12.53
CA LEU A 288 9.70 25.82 -13.08
C LEU A 288 9.08 26.95 -12.25
N SER A 289 9.37 27.02 -10.95
CA SER A 289 8.93 28.16 -10.11
C SER A 289 9.58 29.48 -10.48
N GLN A 290 10.72 29.46 -11.17
CA GLN A 290 11.51 30.65 -11.55
C GLN A 290 11.39 30.97 -13.04
N GLN A 291 10.89 30.07 -13.88
CA GLN A 291 10.77 30.24 -15.32
C GLN A 291 9.78 31.34 -15.67
N SER A 292 10.14 32.22 -16.62
CA SER A 292 9.23 33.28 -17.12
C SER A 292 8.61 32.89 -18.47
N SER A 293 7.40 33.40 -18.74
CA SER A 293 6.71 33.18 -20.01
C SER A 293 7.46 33.76 -21.23
N SER A 294 8.49 34.58 -21.03
CA SER A 294 9.36 35.11 -22.09
C SER A 294 10.48 34.15 -22.51
N GLU A 295 10.61 32.99 -21.84
CA GLU A 295 11.67 31.99 -22.11
C GLU A 295 11.12 30.73 -22.85
N LEU A 296 9.85 30.75 -23.23
CA LEU A 296 9.16 29.75 -24.07
C LEU A 296 8.93 30.31 -25.46
#